data_dfa7512d107493eea9c46c127fa0f3f1
#
_entry.id   dfa7512d107493eea9c46c127fa0f3f1
#
_cell.length_a   1.000
_cell.length_b   1.000
_cell.length_c   1.000
_cell.angle_alpha   90.00
_cell.angle_beta   90.00
_cell.angle_gamma   90.00
#
_symmetry.space_group_name_H-M   'P 1'
#
loop_
_entity.id
_entity.type
_entity.pdbx_description
1 polymer ?
#
loop_
_entity_poly.entity_id
_entity_poly.type
_entity_poly.pdbx_seq_one_letter_code
_entity_poly.pdbx_strand_id
1 'polypeptide(L)'
;VAAAVWTSRHANVPLTVGVVDHRLQEGSADVAAEAARACTALGADDVEILAVDVVGEGGVEAAARAARRGALQSLAQRRGSEQILLAHTREDQAETVLLRLSRGAGARSLAAMRPCSPPWHRPFLDLSRADVHAVTAEVCAPLGIRPWSDPHNVDPRFGRVRVRRWLDELAHELGPGVVQGLSRSAALLADDAEVLDAWADQEATRVIEVDDVGVSADIAALTELPRAIRTRVLRAMHHRVSGQSELTFDHVQTLEAYVSDWHGQGEADLPGGVTARVDYGRLLLLRTSTNRE
;
A
#
# COMPACT_ATOMS: atom_id res chain seq x y z
N VAL A 1 7.35 -18.02 -7.32
CA VAL A 1 8.77 -18.41 -7.29
C VAL A 1 9.21 -18.96 -8.64
N ALA A 2 8.59 -20.01 -9.22
CA ALA A 2 9.02 -20.62 -10.48
C ALA A 2 9.26 -19.62 -11.62
N ALA A 3 8.33 -18.69 -11.88
CA ALA A 3 8.49 -17.66 -12.89
C ALA A 3 9.70 -16.75 -12.61
N ALA A 4 9.92 -16.38 -11.34
CA ALA A 4 11.08 -15.57 -10.96
C ALA A 4 12.40 -16.32 -11.14
N VAL A 5 12.44 -17.62 -10.81
CA VAL A 5 13.61 -18.50 -11.09
C VAL A 5 13.89 -18.59 -12.58
N TRP A 6 12.85 -18.81 -13.38
CA TRP A 6 12.98 -18.85 -14.84
C TRP A 6 13.57 -17.54 -15.39
N THR A 7 13.00 -16.40 -14.96
CA THR A 7 13.46 -15.06 -15.38
C THR A 7 14.90 -14.80 -14.92
N SER A 8 15.22 -15.09 -13.65
CA SER A 8 16.56 -14.95 -13.08
C SER A 8 17.62 -15.66 -13.94
N ARG A 9 17.36 -16.93 -14.30
CA ARG A 9 18.28 -17.73 -15.11
C ARG A 9 18.43 -17.22 -16.54
N HIS A 10 17.32 -16.75 -17.17
CA HIS A 10 17.37 -16.23 -18.54
C HIS A 10 17.98 -14.84 -18.64
N ALA A 11 17.74 -14.01 -17.64
CA ALA A 11 18.30 -12.66 -17.59
C ALA A 11 19.67 -12.57 -16.90
N ASN A 12 20.15 -13.69 -16.34
CA ASN A 12 21.39 -13.77 -15.53
C ASN A 12 21.42 -12.73 -14.41
N VAL A 13 20.31 -12.60 -13.66
CA VAL A 13 20.19 -11.72 -12.48
C VAL A 13 20.01 -12.56 -11.23
N PRO A 14 20.65 -12.21 -10.10
CA PRO A 14 20.51 -12.96 -8.86
C PRO A 14 19.07 -12.90 -8.33
N LEU A 15 18.61 -13.99 -7.71
CA LEU A 15 17.29 -14.10 -7.08
C LEU A 15 17.43 -14.62 -5.65
N THR A 16 16.94 -13.85 -4.68
CA THR A 16 16.74 -14.31 -3.32
C THR A 16 15.24 -14.47 -3.04
N VAL A 17 14.83 -15.57 -2.43
CA VAL A 17 13.45 -15.81 -2.02
C VAL A 17 13.31 -15.63 -0.51
N GLY A 18 12.48 -14.68 -0.08
CA GLY A 18 12.11 -14.49 1.33
C GLY A 18 10.82 -15.24 1.67
N VAL A 19 10.88 -16.20 2.58
CA VAL A 19 9.71 -16.88 3.16
C VAL A 19 9.42 -16.24 4.52
N VAL A 20 8.27 -15.57 4.67
CA VAL A 20 7.95 -14.86 5.90
C VAL A 20 7.10 -15.74 6.84
N ASP A 21 7.63 -16.03 8.03
CA ASP A 21 6.92 -16.69 9.12
C ASP A 21 6.37 -15.63 10.09
N HIS A 22 5.05 -15.51 10.13
CA HIS A 22 4.34 -14.54 10.98
C HIS A 22 4.15 -15.00 12.43
N ARG A 23 4.49 -16.25 12.77
CA ARG A 23 4.34 -16.86 14.10
C ARG A 23 2.92 -16.73 14.69
N LEU A 24 1.90 -16.66 13.83
CA LEU A 24 0.50 -16.50 14.25
C LEU A 24 -0.21 -17.82 14.55
N GLN A 25 0.39 -18.94 14.17
CA GLN A 25 -0.18 -20.28 14.32
C GLN A 25 0.86 -21.24 14.90
N GLU A 26 0.39 -22.22 15.66
CA GLU A 26 1.21 -23.35 16.06
C GLU A 26 1.72 -24.10 14.82
N GLY A 27 3.00 -24.47 14.79
CA GLY A 27 3.62 -25.10 13.63
C GLY A 27 3.95 -24.18 12.47
N SER A 28 3.81 -22.85 12.58
CA SER A 28 4.14 -21.91 11.50
C SER A 28 5.60 -22.01 11.02
N ALA A 29 6.52 -22.33 11.91
CA ALA A 29 7.93 -22.56 11.57
C ALA A 29 8.13 -23.78 10.65
N ASP A 30 7.38 -24.87 10.86
CA ASP A 30 7.43 -26.07 10.03
C ASP A 30 6.87 -25.78 8.63
N VAL A 31 5.77 -25.01 8.57
CA VAL A 31 5.17 -24.54 7.32
C VAL A 31 6.15 -23.66 6.56
N ALA A 32 6.82 -22.72 7.23
CA ALA A 32 7.84 -21.87 6.60
C ALA A 32 9.04 -22.69 6.11
N ALA A 33 9.48 -23.70 6.86
CA ALA A 33 10.55 -24.58 6.43
C ALA A 33 10.16 -25.45 5.21
N GLU A 34 8.91 -25.93 5.16
CA GLU A 34 8.39 -26.65 4.00
C GLU A 34 8.31 -25.75 2.77
N ALA A 35 7.81 -24.53 2.93
CA ALA A 35 7.77 -23.52 1.88
C ALA A 35 9.18 -23.20 1.35
N ALA A 36 10.16 -23.07 2.22
CA ALA A 36 11.55 -22.84 1.82
C ALA A 36 12.11 -24.03 1.00
N ARG A 37 11.87 -25.27 1.46
CA ARG A 37 12.26 -26.47 0.70
C ARG A 37 11.60 -26.53 -0.68
N ALA A 38 10.31 -26.15 -0.77
CA ALA A 38 9.60 -26.07 -2.04
C ALA A 38 10.22 -25.01 -2.96
N CYS A 39 10.61 -23.85 -2.44
CA CYS A 39 11.30 -22.81 -3.20
C CYS A 39 12.64 -23.30 -3.78
N THR A 40 13.44 -24.02 -2.97
CA THR A 40 14.69 -24.64 -3.43
C THR A 40 14.44 -25.71 -4.49
N ALA A 41 13.43 -26.56 -4.30
CA ALA A 41 13.06 -27.58 -5.31
C ALA A 41 12.58 -26.97 -6.63
N LEU A 42 11.97 -25.78 -6.60
CA LEU A 42 11.63 -24.99 -7.80
C LEU A 42 12.84 -24.33 -8.45
N GLY A 43 14.03 -24.46 -7.85
CA GLY A 43 15.30 -24.00 -8.40
C GLY A 43 15.77 -22.64 -7.90
N ALA A 44 15.25 -22.15 -6.78
CA ALA A 44 15.81 -20.97 -6.11
C ALA A 44 17.13 -21.34 -5.42
N ASP A 45 18.19 -20.58 -5.71
CA ASP A 45 19.53 -20.83 -5.18
C ASP A 45 19.73 -20.22 -3.77
N ASP A 46 18.99 -19.15 -3.46
CA ASP A 46 19.06 -18.43 -2.20
C ASP A 46 17.66 -18.27 -1.61
N VAL A 47 17.40 -18.93 -0.46
CA VAL A 47 16.11 -18.93 0.24
C VAL A 47 16.34 -18.62 1.70
N GLU A 48 15.73 -17.54 2.20
CA GLU A 48 15.83 -17.11 3.60
C GLU A 48 14.45 -17.11 4.28
N ILE A 49 14.35 -17.74 5.45
CA ILE A 49 13.15 -17.68 6.30
C ILE A 49 13.24 -16.46 7.19
N LEU A 50 12.24 -15.59 7.11
CA LEU A 50 12.15 -14.34 7.84
C LEU A 50 11.07 -14.46 8.93
N ALA A 51 11.48 -14.77 10.13
CA ALA A 51 10.57 -14.79 11.27
C ALA A 51 10.25 -13.36 11.73
N VAL A 52 8.97 -13.04 11.87
CA VAL A 52 8.50 -11.70 12.26
C VAL A 52 7.49 -11.79 13.39
N ASP A 53 7.52 -10.81 14.29
CA ASP A 53 6.50 -10.62 15.30
C ASP A 53 5.44 -9.65 14.79
N VAL A 54 4.18 -10.07 14.89
CA VAL A 54 3.05 -9.27 14.42
C VAL A 54 2.57 -8.37 15.54
N VAL A 55 3.13 -7.16 15.58
CA VAL A 55 2.78 -6.12 16.56
C VAL A 55 2.41 -4.85 15.80
N GLY A 56 1.31 -4.19 16.16
CA GLY A 56 0.93 -2.91 15.55
C GLY A 56 -0.56 -2.60 15.67
N GLU A 57 -0.90 -1.38 15.29
CA GLU A 57 -2.28 -0.88 15.26
C GLU A 57 -3.01 -1.31 13.98
N GLY A 58 -4.34 -1.25 14.00
CA GLY A 58 -5.18 -1.52 12.81
C GLY A 58 -5.60 -2.99 12.64
N GLY A 59 -5.33 -3.84 13.63
CA GLY A 59 -5.72 -5.25 13.63
C GLY A 59 -4.65 -6.19 13.06
N VAL A 60 -4.82 -7.49 13.34
CA VAL A 60 -3.83 -8.55 13.03
C VAL A 60 -3.45 -8.59 11.54
N GLU A 61 -4.42 -8.42 10.62
CA GLU A 61 -4.15 -8.46 9.16
C GLU A 61 -3.26 -7.29 8.71
N ALA A 62 -3.53 -6.09 9.23
CA ALA A 62 -2.73 -4.90 8.88
C ALA A 62 -1.32 -5.00 9.47
N ALA A 63 -1.20 -5.42 10.74
CA ALA A 63 0.08 -5.63 11.42
C ALA A 63 0.93 -6.71 10.73
N ALA A 64 0.33 -7.86 10.38
CA ALA A 64 1.02 -8.92 9.64
C ALA A 64 1.50 -8.46 8.25
N ARG A 65 0.69 -7.66 7.55
CA ARG A 65 1.09 -7.07 6.26
C ARG A 65 2.26 -6.09 6.42
N ALA A 66 2.24 -5.25 7.45
CA ALA A 66 3.33 -4.31 7.74
C ALA A 66 4.62 -5.06 8.09
N ALA A 67 4.56 -6.04 8.99
CA ALA A 67 5.69 -6.87 9.38
C ALA A 67 6.30 -7.61 8.18
N ARG A 68 5.47 -8.22 7.31
CA ARG A 68 5.93 -8.85 6.06
C ARG A 68 6.65 -7.88 5.14
N ARG A 69 6.09 -6.69 4.94
CA ARG A 69 6.73 -5.67 4.08
C ARG A 69 8.08 -5.23 4.65
N GLY A 70 8.14 -4.96 5.95
CA GLY A 70 9.39 -4.57 6.61
C GLY A 70 10.48 -5.65 6.50
N ALA A 71 10.12 -6.91 6.73
CA ALA A 71 11.06 -8.04 6.62
C ALA A 71 11.59 -8.21 5.19
N LEU A 72 10.73 -8.17 4.17
CA LEU A 72 11.15 -8.26 2.77
C LEU A 72 12.01 -7.06 2.35
N GLN A 73 11.68 -5.86 2.81
CA GLN A 73 12.47 -4.67 2.52
C GLN A 73 13.85 -4.72 3.17
N SER A 74 13.94 -5.20 4.41
CA SER A 74 15.21 -5.42 5.10
C SER A 74 16.05 -6.50 4.40
N LEU A 75 15.42 -7.58 3.92
CA LEU A 75 16.12 -8.61 3.12
C LEU A 75 16.66 -7.99 1.83
N ALA A 76 15.85 -7.25 1.08
CA ALA A 76 16.27 -6.58 -0.15
C ALA A 76 17.47 -5.66 0.09
N GLN A 77 17.45 -4.84 1.15
CA GLN A 77 18.57 -3.97 1.53
C GLN A 77 19.86 -4.78 1.82
N ARG A 78 19.75 -5.87 2.63
CA ARG A 78 20.91 -6.72 2.93
C ARG A 78 21.52 -7.39 1.69
N ARG A 79 20.69 -7.69 0.69
CA ARG A 79 21.10 -8.35 -0.56
C ARG A 79 21.44 -7.36 -1.69
N GLY A 80 21.32 -6.05 -1.46
CA GLY A 80 21.50 -5.02 -2.49
C GLY A 80 20.48 -5.14 -3.62
N SER A 81 19.27 -5.65 -3.33
CA SER A 81 18.22 -5.84 -4.32
C SER A 81 17.35 -4.59 -4.44
N GLU A 82 17.17 -4.10 -5.65
CA GLU A 82 16.36 -2.92 -5.95
C GLU A 82 14.88 -3.26 -6.14
N GLN A 83 14.54 -4.55 -6.32
CA GLN A 83 13.20 -5.01 -6.65
C GLN A 83 12.71 -6.10 -5.70
N ILE A 84 11.44 -5.98 -5.30
CA ILE A 84 10.75 -6.98 -4.50
C ILE A 84 9.50 -7.44 -5.27
N LEU A 85 9.46 -8.71 -5.65
CA LEU A 85 8.36 -9.28 -6.42
C LEU A 85 7.26 -9.82 -5.49
N LEU A 86 6.02 -9.45 -5.74
CA LEU A 86 4.84 -9.94 -5.02
C LEU A 86 3.83 -10.53 -6.01
N ALA A 87 3.30 -11.71 -5.72
CA ALA A 87 2.39 -12.44 -6.60
C ALA A 87 0.91 -12.05 -6.37
N HIS A 88 0.60 -10.76 -6.30
CA HIS A 88 -0.79 -10.31 -6.26
C HIS A 88 -1.45 -10.51 -7.64
N THR A 89 -2.71 -10.95 -7.64
CA THR A 89 -3.52 -11.21 -8.83
C THR A 89 -4.58 -10.13 -9.06
N ARG A 90 -5.31 -10.24 -10.15
CA ARG A 90 -6.44 -9.36 -10.48
C ARG A 90 -7.53 -9.36 -9.42
N GLU A 91 -7.79 -10.50 -8.81
CA GLU A 91 -8.74 -10.61 -7.71
C GLU A 91 -8.26 -9.86 -6.46
N ASP A 92 -6.96 -9.90 -6.15
CA ASP A 92 -6.39 -9.10 -5.04
C ASP A 92 -6.53 -7.60 -5.28
N GLN A 93 -6.46 -7.17 -6.55
CA GLN A 93 -6.72 -5.79 -6.96
C GLN A 93 -8.20 -5.43 -6.71
N ALA A 94 -9.14 -6.23 -7.20
CA ALA A 94 -10.57 -6.02 -7.02
C ALA A 94 -10.97 -6.03 -5.53
N GLU A 95 -10.44 -6.98 -4.73
CA GLU A 95 -10.62 -7.02 -3.28
C GLU A 95 -10.15 -5.71 -2.62
N THR A 96 -9.00 -5.18 -3.05
CA THR A 96 -8.44 -3.93 -2.53
C THR A 96 -9.30 -2.72 -2.89
N VAL A 97 -9.82 -2.66 -4.11
CA VAL A 97 -10.74 -1.59 -4.55
C VAL A 97 -12.00 -1.57 -3.70
N LEU A 98 -12.66 -2.72 -3.51
CA LEU A 98 -13.89 -2.80 -2.70
C LEU A 98 -13.65 -2.43 -1.23
N LEU A 99 -12.54 -2.91 -0.64
CA LEU A 99 -12.17 -2.55 0.73
C LEU A 99 -11.93 -1.04 0.89
N ARG A 100 -11.38 -0.38 -0.11
CA ARG A 100 -11.13 1.06 -0.07
C ARG A 100 -12.40 1.85 -0.34
N LEU A 101 -13.22 1.38 -1.28
CA LEU A 101 -14.52 1.98 -1.59
C LEU A 101 -15.46 1.98 -0.37
N SER A 102 -15.52 0.87 0.38
CA SER A 102 -16.34 0.75 1.59
C SER A 102 -15.91 1.70 2.73
N ARG A 103 -14.71 2.28 2.62
CA ARG A 103 -14.17 3.28 3.57
C ARG A 103 -14.27 4.72 3.05
N GLY A 104 -14.99 4.95 1.95
CA GLY A 104 -15.13 6.27 1.36
C GLY A 104 -13.85 6.82 0.71
N ALA A 105 -13.02 5.93 0.17
CA ALA A 105 -11.75 6.33 -0.43
C ALA A 105 -11.95 7.15 -1.71
N GLY A 106 -11.17 8.22 -1.87
CA GLY A 106 -11.07 8.99 -3.12
C GLY A 106 -10.22 8.29 -4.20
N ALA A 107 -10.17 8.91 -5.39
CA ALA A 107 -9.53 8.36 -6.60
C ALA A 107 -8.11 7.82 -6.37
N ARG A 108 -7.23 8.59 -5.72
CA ARG A 108 -5.86 8.17 -5.40
C ARG A 108 -5.80 6.86 -4.61
N SER A 109 -6.70 6.68 -3.65
CA SER A 109 -6.77 5.45 -2.87
C SER A 109 -7.42 4.32 -3.67
N LEU A 110 -8.48 4.59 -4.47
CA LEU A 110 -9.14 3.60 -5.33
C LEU A 110 -8.24 3.10 -6.47
N ALA A 111 -7.20 3.82 -6.85
CA ALA A 111 -6.12 3.35 -7.73
C ALA A 111 -5.47 2.05 -7.24
N ALA A 112 -5.71 1.68 -5.99
CA ALA A 112 -5.35 0.42 -5.34
C ALA A 112 -3.85 0.08 -5.47
N MET A 113 -3.47 -1.04 -6.08
CA MET A 113 -2.08 -1.44 -6.24
C MET A 113 -1.59 -1.08 -7.64
N ARG A 114 -0.40 -0.49 -7.75
CA ARG A 114 0.27 -0.33 -9.05
C ARG A 114 1.06 -1.58 -9.39
N PRO A 115 1.18 -1.96 -10.69
CA PRO A 115 2.05 -3.06 -11.12
C PRO A 115 3.50 -2.84 -10.67
N CYS A 116 3.97 -1.59 -10.77
CA CYS A 116 5.27 -1.14 -10.31
C CYS A 116 5.11 0.06 -9.36
N SER A 117 5.72 -0.04 -8.19
CA SER A 117 5.81 1.03 -7.18
C SER A 117 7.09 0.76 -6.36
N PRO A 118 8.26 1.19 -6.83
CA PRO A 118 9.55 0.81 -6.27
C PRO A 118 9.59 0.85 -4.74
N PRO A 119 10.21 -0.14 -4.12
CA PRO A 119 10.86 -1.32 -4.70
C PRO A 119 9.90 -2.49 -5.07
N TRP A 120 8.57 -2.29 -4.96
CA TRP A 120 7.54 -3.32 -5.09
C TRP A 120 7.07 -3.50 -6.53
N HIS A 121 7.14 -4.74 -7.04
CA HIS A 121 6.66 -5.14 -8.35
C HIS A 121 5.63 -6.26 -8.22
N ARG A 122 4.56 -6.23 -9.03
CA ARG A 122 3.45 -7.19 -9.01
C ARG A 122 3.18 -7.70 -10.42
N PRO A 123 4.03 -8.60 -10.92
CA PRO A 123 3.97 -9.04 -12.32
C PRO A 123 2.70 -9.81 -12.68
N PHE A 124 1.94 -10.30 -11.70
CA PHE A 124 0.71 -11.07 -11.91
C PHE A 124 -0.57 -10.26 -11.70
N LEU A 125 -0.46 -8.94 -11.52
CA LEU A 125 -1.61 -8.10 -11.15
C LEU A 125 -2.74 -8.13 -12.19
N ASP A 126 -2.42 -8.38 -13.46
CA ASP A 126 -3.38 -8.51 -14.57
C ASP A 126 -3.78 -9.94 -14.87
N LEU A 127 -3.19 -10.93 -14.20
CA LEU A 127 -3.52 -12.34 -14.37
C LEU A 127 -4.64 -12.74 -13.40
N SER A 128 -5.49 -13.69 -13.84
CA SER A 128 -6.48 -14.27 -12.94
C SER A 128 -5.84 -15.21 -11.92
N ARG A 129 -6.41 -15.28 -10.73
CA ARG A 129 -5.99 -16.25 -9.70
C ARG A 129 -6.11 -17.69 -10.23
N ALA A 130 -7.13 -17.98 -11.04
CA ALA A 130 -7.33 -19.29 -11.64
C ALA A 130 -6.16 -19.67 -12.56
N ASP A 131 -5.71 -18.76 -13.44
CA ASP A 131 -4.59 -19.00 -14.34
C ASP A 131 -3.29 -19.22 -13.56
N VAL A 132 -3.03 -18.38 -12.54
CA VAL A 132 -1.86 -18.51 -11.68
C VAL A 132 -1.85 -19.83 -10.92
N HIS A 133 -3.01 -20.28 -10.42
CA HIS A 133 -3.13 -21.58 -9.75
C HIS A 133 -2.94 -22.76 -10.71
N ALA A 134 -3.51 -22.69 -11.92
CA ALA A 134 -3.35 -23.73 -12.94
C ALA A 134 -1.86 -23.93 -13.30
N VAL A 135 -1.17 -22.84 -13.63
CA VAL A 135 0.29 -22.89 -13.92
C VAL A 135 1.09 -23.36 -12.69
N THR A 136 0.71 -22.94 -11.50
CA THR A 136 1.38 -23.39 -10.26
C THR A 136 1.23 -24.90 -10.09
N ALA A 137 0.04 -25.46 -10.33
CA ALA A 137 -0.21 -26.90 -10.24
C ALA A 137 0.64 -27.68 -11.26
N GLU A 138 0.69 -27.22 -12.51
CA GLU A 138 1.49 -27.85 -13.57
C GLU A 138 3.01 -27.86 -13.23
N VAL A 139 3.53 -26.77 -12.68
CA VAL A 139 4.94 -26.66 -12.32
C VAL A 139 5.28 -27.47 -11.06
N CYS A 140 4.38 -27.53 -10.08
CA CYS A 140 4.62 -28.21 -8.81
C CYS A 140 4.42 -29.73 -8.89
N ALA A 141 3.50 -30.22 -9.72
CA ALA A 141 3.15 -31.64 -9.80
C ALA A 141 4.35 -32.57 -10.12
N PRO A 142 5.20 -32.27 -11.12
CA PRO A 142 6.37 -33.12 -11.44
C PRO A 142 7.41 -33.18 -10.30
N LEU A 143 7.41 -32.16 -9.42
CA LEU A 143 8.34 -32.06 -8.29
C LEU A 143 7.76 -32.63 -6.98
N GLY A 144 6.52 -33.15 -7.02
CA GLY A 144 5.82 -33.63 -5.84
C GLY A 144 5.49 -32.54 -4.82
N ILE A 145 5.56 -31.25 -5.21
CA ILE A 145 5.28 -30.12 -4.34
C ILE A 145 3.76 -29.95 -4.23
N ARG A 146 3.27 -29.90 -2.99
CA ARG A 146 1.88 -29.55 -2.68
C ARG A 146 1.84 -28.14 -2.11
N PRO A 147 1.25 -27.16 -2.82
CA PRO A 147 1.08 -25.81 -2.27
C PRO A 147 0.27 -25.86 -0.97
N TRP A 148 0.79 -25.25 0.08
CA TRP A 148 0.10 -25.17 1.34
C TRP A 148 -1.10 -24.22 1.25
N SER A 149 -2.25 -24.64 1.78
CA SER A 149 -3.46 -23.83 1.86
C SER A 149 -3.60 -23.30 3.28
N ASP A 150 -3.37 -22.00 3.46
CA ASP A 150 -3.51 -21.34 4.75
C ASP A 150 -4.99 -21.36 5.20
N PRO A 151 -5.32 -21.95 6.38
CA PRO A 151 -6.68 -21.93 6.94
C PRO A 151 -7.25 -20.51 7.11
N HIS A 152 -6.40 -19.50 7.32
CA HIS A 152 -6.82 -18.11 7.40
C HIS A 152 -7.42 -17.57 6.09
N ASN A 153 -7.13 -18.18 4.95
CA ASN A 153 -7.69 -17.78 3.65
C ASN A 153 -9.19 -18.02 3.50
N VAL A 154 -9.78 -18.80 4.39
CA VAL A 154 -11.23 -19.11 4.41
C VAL A 154 -11.94 -18.60 5.67
N ASP A 155 -11.22 -18.04 6.63
CA ASP A 155 -11.75 -17.57 7.89
C ASP A 155 -12.50 -16.23 7.73
N PRO A 156 -13.84 -16.19 7.96
CA PRO A 156 -14.66 -15.00 7.76
C PRO A 156 -14.37 -13.86 8.76
N ARG A 157 -13.57 -14.10 9.80
CA ARG A 157 -13.10 -13.02 10.69
C ARG A 157 -12.26 -11.99 9.95
N PHE A 158 -11.56 -12.39 8.89
CA PHE A 158 -10.75 -11.50 8.08
C PHE A 158 -11.57 -10.75 7.04
N GLY A 159 -11.37 -9.44 6.95
CA GLY A 159 -12.12 -8.55 6.05
C GLY A 159 -11.98 -8.95 4.58
N ARG A 160 -10.79 -9.38 4.15
CA ARG A 160 -10.53 -9.83 2.78
C ARG A 160 -11.29 -11.10 2.40
N VAL A 161 -11.44 -12.04 3.34
CA VAL A 161 -12.21 -13.27 3.10
C VAL A 161 -13.69 -12.93 2.85
N ARG A 162 -14.25 -11.98 3.63
CA ARG A 162 -15.62 -11.52 3.40
C ARG A 162 -15.76 -10.83 2.05
N VAL A 163 -14.85 -9.94 1.70
CA VAL A 163 -14.87 -9.23 0.41
C VAL A 163 -14.74 -10.20 -0.77
N ARG A 164 -13.94 -11.25 -0.65
CA ARG A 164 -13.84 -12.30 -1.68
C ARG A 164 -15.19 -12.97 -1.95
N ARG A 165 -15.93 -13.34 -0.89
CA ARG A 165 -17.27 -13.90 -1.02
C ARG A 165 -18.24 -12.92 -1.69
N TRP A 166 -18.20 -11.64 -1.32
CA TRP A 166 -19.00 -10.61 -1.97
C TRP A 166 -18.64 -10.41 -3.45
N LEU A 167 -17.37 -10.54 -3.81
CA LEU A 167 -16.93 -10.49 -5.22
C LEU A 167 -17.52 -11.67 -6.02
N ASP A 168 -17.53 -12.87 -5.43
CA ASP A 168 -18.12 -14.05 -6.07
C ASP A 168 -19.63 -13.86 -6.25
N GLU A 169 -20.34 -13.32 -5.24
CA GLU A 169 -21.77 -12.97 -5.33
C GLU A 169 -22.02 -11.88 -6.38
N LEU A 170 -21.22 -10.80 -6.38
CA LEU A 170 -21.34 -9.75 -7.40
C LEU A 170 -21.06 -10.26 -8.80
N ALA A 171 -20.10 -11.17 -8.97
CA ALA A 171 -19.83 -11.78 -10.26
C ALA A 171 -20.96 -12.70 -10.72
N HIS A 172 -21.68 -13.33 -9.79
CA HIS A 172 -22.88 -14.12 -10.09
C HIS A 172 -24.03 -13.21 -10.56
N GLU A 173 -24.29 -12.11 -9.86
CA GLU A 173 -25.41 -11.20 -10.13
C GLU A 173 -25.18 -10.26 -11.32
N LEU A 174 -23.97 -9.70 -11.45
CA LEU A 174 -23.63 -8.69 -12.44
C LEU A 174 -22.84 -9.24 -13.63
N GLY A 175 -22.46 -10.50 -13.58
CA GLY A 175 -21.68 -11.19 -14.60
C GLY A 175 -20.17 -11.27 -14.29
N PRO A 176 -19.45 -12.16 -14.98
CA PRO A 176 -18.05 -12.50 -14.68
C PRO A 176 -17.08 -11.35 -14.91
N GLY A 177 -17.49 -10.27 -15.58
CA GLY A 177 -16.66 -9.10 -15.86
C GLY A 177 -16.42 -8.17 -14.68
N VAL A 178 -17.06 -8.38 -13.51
CA VAL A 178 -16.97 -7.48 -12.34
C VAL A 178 -15.54 -7.32 -11.85
N VAL A 179 -14.80 -8.41 -11.66
CA VAL A 179 -13.41 -8.39 -11.19
C VAL A 179 -12.52 -7.61 -12.15
N GLN A 180 -12.66 -7.88 -13.46
CA GLN A 180 -11.93 -7.16 -14.50
C GLN A 180 -12.33 -5.68 -14.56
N GLY A 181 -13.61 -5.36 -14.39
CA GLY A 181 -14.13 -3.99 -14.34
C GLY A 181 -13.51 -3.18 -13.20
N LEU A 182 -13.51 -3.74 -11.98
CA LEU A 182 -12.89 -3.12 -10.80
C LEU A 182 -11.39 -2.89 -10.99
N SER A 183 -10.68 -3.89 -11.52
CA SER A 183 -9.24 -3.78 -11.80
C SER A 183 -8.95 -2.70 -12.85
N ARG A 184 -9.76 -2.63 -13.92
CA ARG A 184 -9.65 -1.59 -14.97
C ARG A 184 -9.91 -0.20 -14.40
N SER A 185 -10.96 -0.05 -13.59
CA SER A 185 -11.25 1.24 -12.92
C SER A 185 -10.08 1.70 -12.04
N ALA A 186 -9.45 0.77 -11.31
CA ALA A 186 -8.27 1.10 -10.52
C ALA A 186 -7.09 1.56 -11.38
N ALA A 187 -6.86 0.94 -12.54
CA ALA A 187 -5.80 1.34 -13.47
C ALA A 187 -6.05 2.75 -14.02
N LEU A 188 -7.26 3.04 -14.50
CA LEU A 188 -7.63 4.38 -14.99
C LEU A 188 -7.48 5.45 -13.90
N LEU A 189 -7.94 5.16 -12.67
CA LEU A 189 -7.76 6.05 -11.53
C LEU A 189 -6.29 6.24 -11.14
N ALA A 190 -5.43 5.24 -11.41
CA ALA A 190 -4.00 5.36 -11.18
C ALA A 190 -3.36 6.37 -12.15
N ASP A 191 -3.75 6.32 -13.43
CA ASP A 191 -3.27 7.24 -14.45
C ASP A 191 -3.71 8.68 -14.13
N ASP A 192 -4.99 8.88 -13.80
CA ASP A 192 -5.52 10.19 -13.38
C ASP A 192 -4.80 10.72 -12.12
N ALA A 193 -4.60 9.86 -11.13
CA ALA A 193 -3.92 10.24 -9.90
C ALA A 193 -2.47 10.65 -10.13
N GLU A 194 -1.76 9.99 -11.06
CA GLU A 194 -0.36 10.31 -11.39
C GLU A 194 -0.22 11.73 -11.95
N VAL A 195 -1.09 12.11 -12.88
CA VAL A 195 -1.08 13.46 -13.45
C VAL A 195 -1.40 14.51 -12.39
N LEU A 196 -2.42 14.27 -11.55
CA LEU A 196 -2.80 15.18 -10.47
C LEU A 196 -1.73 15.28 -9.37
N ASP A 197 -1.06 14.18 -9.05
CA ASP A 197 0.03 14.17 -8.07
C ASP A 197 1.24 14.95 -8.63
N ALA A 198 1.63 14.73 -9.90
CA ALA A 198 2.72 15.47 -10.54
C ALA A 198 2.42 16.99 -10.60
N TRP A 199 1.19 17.38 -10.92
CA TRP A 199 0.79 18.79 -10.88
C TRP A 199 0.86 19.35 -9.45
N ALA A 200 0.35 18.61 -8.48
CA ALA A 200 0.40 19.02 -7.06
C ALA A 200 1.85 19.16 -6.56
N ASP A 201 2.77 18.32 -6.99
CA ASP A 201 4.20 18.41 -6.61
C ASP A 201 4.85 19.68 -7.20
N GLN A 202 4.50 20.04 -8.43
CA GLN A 202 4.94 21.30 -9.04
C GLN A 202 4.41 22.51 -8.26
N GLU A 203 3.12 22.53 -7.94
CA GLU A 203 2.53 23.61 -7.15
C GLU A 203 3.07 23.64 -5.72
N ALA A 204 3.28 22.49 -5.09
CA ALA A 204 3.87 22.38 -3.77
C ALA A 204 5.29 22.98 -3.72
N THR A 205 6.06 22.84 -4.81
CA THR A 205 7.39 23.48 -4.91
C THR A 205 7.28 25.00 -5.03
N ARG A 206 6.20 25.50 -5.64
CA ARG A 206 5.96 26.94 -5.84
C ARG A 206 5.41 27.65 -4.60
N VAL A 207 4.50 26.99 -3.86
CA VAL A 207 3.71 27.66 -2.80
C VAL A 207 4.16 27.32 -1.39
N ILE A 208 4.89 26.20 -1.19
CA ILE A 208 5.32 25.78 0.15
C ILE A 208 6.67 26.39 0.50
N GLU A 209 6.72 27.08 1.61
CA GLU A 209 7.94 27.57 2.25
C GLU A 209 8.27 26.69 3.45
N VAL A 210 9.55 26.39 3.63
CA VAL A 210 10.07 25.58 4.76
C VAL A 210 11.09 26.43 5.49
N ASP A 211 10.95 26.55 6.78
CA ASP A 211 11.89 27.22 7.68
C ASP A 211 12.21 26.34 8.91
N ASP A 212 13.00 26.88 9.84
CA ASP A 212 13.39 26.18 11.07
C ASP A 212 12.21 25.90 12.02
N VAL A 213 11.08 26.58 11.84
CA VAL A 213 9.88 26.49 12.67
C VAL A 213 8.90 25.44 12.13
N GLY A 214 8.82 25.32 10.82
CA GLY A 214 7.90 24.39 10.18
C GLY A 214 7.69 24.61 8.69
N VAL A 215 6.47 24.40 8.26
CA VAL A 215 6.06 24.51 6.85
C VAL A 215 4.91 25.51 6.74
N SER A 216 4.98 26.43 5.80
CA SER A 216 3.93 27.42 5.58
C SER A 216 3.58 27.61 4.10
N ALA A 217 2.38 28.13 3.84
CA ALA A 217 1.96 28.57 2.52
C ALA A 217 1.01 29.76 2.62
N ASP A 218 1.04 30.67 1.65
CA ASP A 218 0.11 31.77 1.54
C ASP A 218 -1.31 31.28 1.22
N ILE A 219 -2.31 31.69 1.99
CA ILE A 219 -3.71 31.27 1.81
C ILE A 219 -4.26 31.73 0.46
N ALA A 220 -3.90 32.93 0.00
CA ALA A 220 -4.35 33.42 -1.30
C ALA A 220 -3.80 32.53 -2.43
N ALA A 221 -2.51 32.15 -2.38
CA ALA A 221 -1.91 31.24 -3.36
C ALA A 221 -2.55 29.85 -3.32
N LEU A 222 -2.87 29.32 -2.13
CA LEU A 222 -3.59 28.05 -2.01
C LEU A 222 -5.03 28.14 -2.53
N THR A 223 -5.72 29.25 -2.37
CA THR A 223 -7.11 29.44 -2.82
C THR A 223 -7.22 29.44 -4.33
N GLU A 224 -6.21 29.92 -5.07
CA GLU A 224 -6.16 29.88 -6.53
C GLU A 224 -6.06 28.46 -7.09
N LEU A 225 -5.58 27.49 -6.31
CA LEU A 225 -5.43 26.12 -6.77
C LEU A 225 -6.79 25.40 -6.87
N PRO A 226 -7.03 24.61 -7.93
CA PRO A 226 -8.16 23.69 -7.95
C PRO A 226 -8.16 22.80 -6.70
N ARG A 227 -9.33 22.55 -6.13
CA ARG A 227 -9.46 21.78 -4.87
C ARG A 227 -8.71 20.44 -4.90
N ALA A 228 -8.74 19.73 -6.04
CA ALA A 228 -8.03 18.46 -6.20
C ALA A 228 -6.50 18.59 -6.05
N ILE A 229 -5.93 19.72 -6.47
CA ILE A 229 -4.50 20.03 -6.34
C ILE A 229 -4.22 20.55 -4.92
N ARG A 230 -5.01 21.50 -4.45
CA ARG A 230 -4.87 22.09 -3.12
C ARG A 230 -4.86 21.04 -2.01
N THR A 231 -5.80 20.09 -2.02
CA THR A 231 -5.82 19.00 -1.01
C THR A 231 -4.58 18.10 -1.04
N ARG A 232 -3.96 17.93 -2.21
CA ARG A 232 -2.68 17.22 -2.34
C ARG A 232 -1.51 18.04 -1.79
N VAL A 233 -1.49 19.34 -2.07
CA VAL A 233 -0.50 20.29 -1.53
C VAL A 233 -0.59 20.34 0.00
N LEU A 234 -1.79 20.40 0.58
CA LEU A 234 -1.99 20.35 2.03
C LEU A 234 -1.46 19.04 2.65
N ARG A 235 -1.64 17.90 1.99
CA ARG A 235 -1.04 16.62 2.41
C ARG A 235 0.49 16.66 2.29
N ALA A 236 1.03 17.27 1.25
CA ALA A 236 2.49 17.43 1.09
C ALA A 236 3.08 18.35 2.17
N MET A 237 2.40 19.44 2.55
CA MET A 237 2.80 20.28 3.69
C MET A 237 2.89 19.45 4.98
N HIS A 238 1.83 18.71 5.30
CA HIS A 238 1.81 17.87 6.50
C HIS A 238 2.92 16.80 6.46
N HIS A 239 3.11 16.12 5.34
CA HIS A 239 4.14 15.08 5.20
C HIS A 239 5.56 15.63 5.43
N ARG A 240 5.85 16.85 5.00
CA ARG A 240 7.16 17.51 5.23
C ARG A 240 7.43 17.75 6.71
N VAL A 241 6.40 17.98 7.53
CA VAL A 241 6.53 18.17 8.97
C VAL A 241 6.52 16.85 9.74
N SER A 242 5.55 15.96 9.45
CA SER A 242 5.34 14.71 10.19
C SER A 242 6.31 13.58 9.81
N GLY A 243 6.79 13.60 8.56
CA GLY A 243 7.67 12.56 7.97
C GLY A 243 6.96 11.31 7.48
N GLN A 244 6.00 10.76 8.20
CA GLN A 244 5.35 9.47 7.83
C GLN A 244 3.86 9.37 8.13
N SER A 245 3.29 10.30 8.87
CA SER A 245 1.89 10.25 9.28
C SER A 245 0.95 10.61 8.12
N GLU A 246 -0.15 9.88 7.98
CA GLU A 246 -1.14 10.15 6.94
C GLU A 246 -2.35 10.93 7.51
N LEU A 247 -2.80 11.94 6.75
CA LEU A 247 -4.03 12.67 7.06
C LEU A 247 -5.26 11.85 6.65
N THR A 248 -6.24 11.75 7.53
CA THR A 248 -7.58 11.25 7.21
C THR A 248 -8.34 12.25 6.33
N PHE A 249 -9.53 11.88 5.87
CA PHE A 249 -10.42 12.79 5.15
C PHE A 249 -10.77 14.01 6.01
N ASP A 250 -11.13 13.82 7.30
CA ASP A 250 -11.55 14.91 8.20
C ASP A 250 -10.40 15.89 8.47
N HIS A 251 -9.18 15.40 8.65
CA HIS A 251 -8.01 16.27 8.79
C HIS A 251 -7.81 17.17 7.55
N VAL A 252 -8.01 16.61 6.35
CA VAL A 252 -7.91 17.41 5.13
C VAL A 252 -9.05 18.41 5.02
N GLN A 253 -10.28 18.06 5.42
CA GLN A 253 -11.38 19.03 5.48
C GLN A 253 -11.10 20.17 6.46
N THR A 254 -10.50 19.89 7.60
CA THR A 254 -10.06 20.92 8.56
C THR A 254 -9.07 21.89 7.92
N LEU A 255 -8.05 21.37 7.22
CA LEU A 255 -7.07 22.21 6.51
C LEU A 255 -7.71 22.98 5.36
N GLU A 256 -8.64 22.37 4.62
CA GLU A 256 -9.42 23.05 3.56
C GLU A 256 -10.22 24.23 4.14
N ALA A 257 -10.86 24.07 5.31
CA ALA A 257 -11.61 25.13 5.95
C ALA A 257 -10.73 26.33 6.31
N TYR A 258 -9.47 26.12 6.69
CA TYR A 258 -8.54 27.21 6.93
C TYR A 258 -8.22 28.01 5.65
N VAL A 259 -8.29 27.38 4.49
CA VAL A 259 -8.03 28.05 3.20
C VAL A 259 -9.29 28.68 2.61
N SER A 260 -10.43 27.98 2.65
CA SER A 260 -11.64 28.37 1.92
C SER A 260 -12.71 29.04 2.76
N ASP A 261 -12.65 28.92 4.10
CA ASP A 261 -13.68 29.38 5.03
C ASP A 261 -13.05 29.84 6.36
N TRP A 262 -12.01 30.69 6.27
CA TRP A 262 -11.35 31.22 7.46
C TRP A 262 -12.21 32.29 8.14
N HIS A 263 -12.54 32.04 9.40
CA HIS A 263 -13.31 32.99 10.25
C HIS A 263 -12.75 33.09 11.67
N GLY A 264 -11.43 32.80 11.84
CA GLY A 264 -10.79 32.88 13.17
C GLY A 264 -10.82 31.56 13.95
N GLN A 265 -10.90 30.42 13.24
CA GLN A 265 -10.75 29.11 13.87
C GLN A 265 -9.42 29.00 14.57
N GLY A 266 -9.42 28.39 15.76
CA GLY A 266 -8.22 28.14 16.56
C GLY A 266 -7.27 27.14 15.90
N GLU A 267 -6.22 26.78 16.61
CA GLU A 267 -5.27 25.76 16.17
C GLU A 267 -5.95 24.38 16.09
N ALA A 268 -5.50 23.54 15.15
CA ALA A 268 -5.95 22.16 15.00
C ALA A 268 -4.77 21.19 15.14
N ASP A 269 -4.95 20.16 15.96
CA ASP A 269 -4.01 19.07 16.08
C ASP A 269 -4.19 18.07 14.94
N LEU A 270 -3.07 17.69 14.34
CA LEU A 270 -2.98 16.74 13.23
C LEU A 270 -2.12 15.54 13.64
N PRO A 271 -2.29 14.39 12.97
CA PRO A 271 -1.47 13.20 13.23
C PRO A 271 0.02 13.46 13.12
N GLY A 272 0.83 12.69 13.85
CA GLY A 272 2.29 12.81 13.83
C GLY A 272 2.85 13.99 14.62
N GLY A 273 2.09 14.52 15.58
CA GLY A 273 2.53 15.64 16.43
C GLY A 273 2.70 16.93 15.62
N VAL A 274 1.73 17.22 14.76
CA VAL A 274 1.68 18.44 13.95
C VAL A 274 0.50 19.28 14.38
N THR A 275 0.70 20.59 14.54
CA THR A 275 -0.35 21.57 14.78
C THR A 275 -0.48 22.50 13.57
N ALA A 276 -1.70 22.72 13.10
CA ALA A 276 -2.02 23.66 12.04
C ALA A 276 -2.65 24.93 12.61
N ARG A 277 -2.24 26.11 12.10
CA ARG A 277 -2.85 27.40 12.42
C ARG A 277 -2.75 28.37 11.25
N VAL A 278 -3.55 29.42 11.30
CA VAL A 278 -3.44 30.55 10.37
C VAL A 278 -2.85 31.74 11.12
N ASP A 279 -1.84 32.35 10.52
CA ASP A 279 -1.21 33.54 11.03
C ASP A 279 -0.84 34.49 9.88
N TYR A 280 -1.23 35.76 9.96
CA TYR A 280 -0.99 36.81 8.96
C TYR A 280 -1.29 36.39 7.49
N GLY A 281 -2.41 35.67 7.27
CA GLY A 281 -2.81 35.22 5.92
C GLY A 281 -2.04 34.00 5.39
N ARG A 282 -1.27 33.35 6.25
CA ARG A 282 -0.54 32.11 5.94
C ARG A 282 -1.07 30.93 6.74
N LEU A 283 -1.16 29.78 6.11
CA LEU A 283 -1.37 28.51 6.78
C LEU A 283 -0.01 27.97 7.22
N LEU A 284 0.15 27.71 8.52
CA LEU A 284 1.36 27.17 9.13
C LEU A 284 1.09 25.76 9.67
N LEU A 285 2.01 24.84 9.40
CA LEU A 285 2.04 23.52 10.00
C LEU A 285 3.36 23.37 10.76
N LEU A 286 3.25 23.12 12.07
CA LEU A 286 4.37 23.14 13.01
C LEU A 286 4.46 21.80 13.73
N ARG A 287 5.65 21.38 14.13
CA ARG A 287 5.77 20.27 15.09
C ARG A 287 5.25 20.74 16.44
N THR A 288 4.34 19.96 17.01
CA THR A 288 3.89 20.20 18.39
C THR A 288 5.09 20.06 19.30
N SER A 289 5.50 21.15 19.93
CA SER A 289 6.56 21.09 20.95
C SER A 289 6.06 20.22 22.11
N THR A 290 6.75 19.13 22.39
CA THR A 290 6.49 18.22 23.51
C THR A 290 6.93 18.92 24.82
N ASN A 291 6.29 20.05 25.16
CA ASN A 291 6.36 20.66 26.48
C ASN A 291 4.96 20.61 27.09
N ARG A 292 4.57 19.44 27.59
CA ARG A 292 3.64 19.35 28.72
C ARG A 292 4.46 18.83 29.90
N GLU A 293 4.96 19.78 30.71
CA GLU A 293 5.31 19.50 32.10
C GLU A 293 4.10 18.95 32.86
#